data_e85fe619df5d8f5d4eb3ce135d88b3ff
#
_entry.id   e85fe619df5d8f5d4eb3ce135d88b3ff
#
_cell.length_a   1.000
_cell.length_b   1.000
_cell.length_c   1.000
_cell.angle_alpha   90.00
_cell.angle_beta   90.00
_cell.angle_gamma   90.00
#
_symmetry.space_group_name_H-M   'P 1'
#
loop_
_entity.id
_entity.type
_entity.pdbx_description
1 polymer ?
#
loop_
_entity_poly.entity_id
_entity_poly.type
_entity_poly.pdbx_seq_one_letter_code
_entity_poly.pdbx_strand_id
1 'polypeptide(L)'
;MPFVSEAQRRYLRLNEPAVYREFQRAEQRGELDLRPPATVAAAAKRALELRAEYGRGGTAVGVARARDLSNRRELSLQTIKRMVAYFDRHEIDLEAPAAKRGNPGYPSAGYIAWLAWGGDAGRTWARKIMRQQARIEAAIERKKEST
;
A
#
# COMPACT_ATOMS: atom_id res chain seq x y z
N MET A 1 -7.29 4.31 -7.99
CA MET A 1 -7.15 5.38 -9.00
C MET A 1 -5.79 5.31 -9.65
N PRO A 2 -5.69 5.29 -11.00
CA PRO A 2 -4.38 5.32 -11.64
C PRO A 2 -3.68 6.67 -11.59
N PHE A 3 -4.35 7.69 -11.06
CA PHE A 3 -3.74 9.01 -10.86
C PHE A 3 -3.02 9.05 -9.51
N VAL A 4 -1.79 9.57 -9.51
CA VAL A 4 -0.95 9.66 -8.30
C VAL A 4 -1.44 10.78 -7.38
N SER A 5 -1.94 11.89 -7.95
CA SER A 5 -2.38 13.06 -7.18
C SER A 5 -3.43 13.85 -7.95
N GLU A 6 -4.15 14.74 -7.23
CA GLU A 6 -5.08 15.68 -7.85
C GLU A 6 -4.37 16.64 -8.82
N ALA A 7 -3.13 17.02 -8.49
CA ALA A 7 -2.33 17.88 -9.37
C ALA A 7 -2.04 17.16 -10.69
N GLN A 8 -1.67 15.88 -10.65
CA GLN A 8 -1.46 15.06 -11.85
C GLN A 8 -2.76 14.92 -12.64
N ARG A 9 -3.87 14.63 -11.96
CA ARG A 9 -5.19 14.50 -12.59
C ARG A 9 -5.55 15.77 -13.35
N ARG A 10 -5.38 16.94 -12.72
CA ARG A 10 -5.66 18.24 -13.33
C ARG A 10 -4.75 18.50 -14.54
N TYR A 11 -3.45 18.26 -14.38
CA TYR A 11 -2.50 18.46 -15.46
C TYR A 11 -2.85 17.62 -16.68
N LEU A 12 -3.11 16.34 -16.50
CA LEU A 12 -3.44 15.42 -17.59
C LEU A 12 -4.76 15.81 -18.28
N ARG A 13 -5.76 16.20 -17.50
CA ARG A 13 -7.05 16.62 -18.06
C ARG A 13 -6.90 17.84 -18.97
N LEU A 14 -6.04 18.78 -18.61
CA LEU A 14 -5.86 20.04 -19.33
C LEU A 14 -4.87 19.90 -20.49
N ASN A 15 -3.80 19.14 -20.32
CA ASN A 15 -2.69 19.11 -21.24
C ASN A 15 -2.56 17.80 -22.02
N GLU A 16 -3.08 16.72 -21.48
CA GLU A 16 -2.99 15.38 -22.07
C GLU A 16 -4.34 14.65 -22.00
N PRO A 17 -5.38 15.16 -22.71
CA PRO A 17 -6.73 14.60 -22.55
C PRO A 17 -6.84 13.12 -22.90
N ALA A 18 -6.05 12.65 -23.88
CA ALA A 18 -6.07 11.23 -24.26
C ALA A 18 -5.54 10.34 -23.14
N VAL A 19 -4.46 10.74 -22.51
CA VAL A 19 -3.87 10.03 -21.36
C VAL A 19 -4.84 10.06 -20.17
N TYR A 20 -5.45 11.19 -19.93
CA TYR A 20 -6.46 11.34 -18.88
C TYR A 20 -7.61 10.34 -19.08
N ARG A 21 -8.14 10.25 -20.30
CA ARG A 21 -9.22 9.30 -20.61
C ARG A 21 -8.80 7.86 -20.43
N GLU A 22 -7.55 7.50 -20.78
CA GLU A 22 -7.03 6.14 -20.55
C GLU A 22 -6.98 5.80 -19.06
N PHE A 23 -6.50 6.73 -18.24
CA PHE A 23 -6.49 6.53 -16.80
C PHE A 23 -7.92 6.38 -16.25
N GLN A 24 -8.87 7.19 -16.72
CA GLN A 24 -10.26 7.06 -16.30
C GLN A 24 -10.85 5.70 -16.70
N ARG A 25 -10.56 5.22 -17.91
CA ARG A 25 -11.05 3.92 -18.35
C ARG A 25 -10.45 2.78 -17.51
N ALA A 26 -9.18 2.89 -17.15
CA ALA A 26 -8.54 1.91 -16.26
C ALA A 26 -9.23 1.86 -14.90
N GLU A 27 -9.59 3.01 -14.33
CA GLU A 27 -10.38 3.08 -13.10
C GLU A 27 -11.74 2.39 -13.25
N GLN A 28 -12.45 2.71 -14.34
CA GLN A 28 -13.79 2.19 -14.60
C GLN A 28 -13.80 0.68 -14.82
N ARG A 29 -12.74 0.14 -15.44
CA ARG A 29 -12.61 -1.31 -15.65
C ARG A 29 -12.19 -2.07 -14.39
N GLY A 30 -11.86 -1.35 -13.31
CA GLY A 30 -11.38 -1.98 -12.07
C GLY A 30 -10.00 -2.61 -12.20
N GLU A 31 -9.19 -2.15 -13.16
CA GLU A 31 -7.82 -2.64 -13.36
C GLU A 31 -6.91 -2.32 -12.18
N LEU A 32 -7.25 -1.24 -11.44
CA LEU A 32 -6.61 -0.89 -10.18
C LEU A 32 -7.67 -0.77 -9.10
N ASP A 33 -7.77 -1.80 -8.28
CA ASP A 33 -8.58 -1.75 -7.08
C ASP A 33 -7.67 -1.36 -5.91
N LEU A 34 -7.81 -0.13 -5.46
CA LEU A 34 -6.97 0.46 -4.41
C LEU A 34 -7.56 0.26 -3.01
N ARG A 35 -8.58 -0.57 -2.89
CA ARG A 35 -9.14 -0.95 -1.60
C ARG A 35 -8.39 -2.18 -1.07
N PRO A 36 -7.86 -2.11 0.15
CA PRO A 36 -7.12 -3.24 0.71
C PRO A 36 -7.96 -4.51 0.79
N PRO A 37 -7.41 -5.67 0.43
CA PRO A 37 -8.10 -6.96 0.64
C PRO A 37 -8.35 -7.26 2.11
N ALA A 38 -9.26 -8.17 2.38
CA ALA A 38 -9.59 -8.58 3.75
C ALA A 38 -8.38 -9.12 4.53
N THR A 39 -7.47 -9.82 3.86
CA THR A 39 -6.24 -10.35 4.50
C THR A 39 -5.31 -9.24 4.97
N VAL A 40 -5.21 -8.17 4.21
CA VAL A 40 -4.41 -6.99 4.58
C VAL A 40 -5.08 -6.27 5.74
N ALA A 41 -6.40 -6.10 5.67
CA ALA A 41 -7.18 -5.48 6.74
C ALA A 41 -7.05 -6.26 8.06
N ALA A 42 -7.09 -7.59 7.99
CA ALA A 42 -6.95 -8.45 9.18
C ALA A 42 -5.59 -8.28 9.85
N ALA A 43 -4.51 -8.21 9.06
CA ALA A 43 -3.17 -7.98 9.60
C ALA A 43 -3.07 -6.64 10.31
N ALA A 44 -3.59 -5.59 9.70
CA ALA A 44 -3.59 -4.25 10.27
C ALA A 44 -4.42 -4.18 11.57
N LYS A 45 -5.57 -4.83 11.58
CA LYS A 45 -6.41 -4.93 12.79
C LYS A 45 -5.66 -5.62 13.91
N ARG A 46 -4.96 -6.72 13.60
CA ARG A 46 -4.16 -7.45 14.56
C ARG A 46 -3.04 -6.58 15.14
N ALA A 47 -2.42 -5.74 14.31
CA ALA A 47 -1.41 -4.79 14.78
C ALA A 47 -1.97 -3.84 15.83
N LEU A 48 -3.16 -3.29 15.58
CA LEU A 48 -3.81 -2.38 16.54
C LEU A 48 -4.11 -3.09 17.86
N GLU A 49 -4.57 -4.33 17.82
CA GLU A 49 -4.82 -5.14 19.00
C GLU A 49 -3.53 -5.40 19.81
N LEU A 50 -2.47 -5.81 19.12
CA LEU A 50 -1.18 -6.09 19.76
C LEU A 50 -0.56 -4.82 20.34
N ARG A 51 -0.67 -3.70 19.63
CA ARG A 51 -0.18 -2.43 20.11
C ARG A 51 -0.90 -2.00 21.40
N ALA A 52 -2.21 -2.20 21.44
CA ALA A 52 -2.99 -1.90 22.65
C ALA A 52 -2.59 -2.81 23.80
N GLU A 53 -2.34 -4.10 23.55
CA GLU A 53 -1.99 -5.09 24.57
C GLU A 53 -0.57 -4.88 25.10
N TYR A 54 0.41 -4.65 24.22
CA TYR A 54 1.83 -4.59 24.58
C TYR A 54 2.38 -3.18 24.72
N GLY A 55 1.63 -2.16 24.31
CA GLY A 55 2.03 -0.76 24.47
C GLY A 55 3.25 -0.36 23.62
N ARG A 56 3.48 -1.04 22.50
CA ARG A 56 4.61 -0.77 21.61
C ARG A 56 4.28 -1.12 20.16
N GLY A 57 5.11 -0.63 19.27
CA GLY A 57 5.01 -0.92 17.84
C GLY A 57 4.32 0.18 17.05
N GLY A 58 4.97 0.62 15.98
CA GLY A 58 4.42 1.61 15.06
C GLY A 58 4.58 3.04 15.51
N THR A 59 4.86 3.88 14.53
CA THR A 59 4.84 5.34 14.68
C THR A 59 3.41 5.84 14.52
N ALA A 60 3.20 7.14 14.74
CA ALA A 60 1.90 7.78 14.47
C ALA A 60 1.44 7.55 13.03
N VAL A 61 2.36 7.60 12.07
CA VAL A 61 2.07 7.31 10.66
C VAL A 61 1.64 5.86 10.49
N GLY A 62 2.36 4.92 11.10
CA GLY A 62 2.03 3.49 11.04
C GLY A 62 0.66 3.18 11.64
N VAL A 63 0.31 3.83 12.76
CA VAL A 63 -1.01 3.66 13.39
C VAL A 63 -2.12 4.19 12.49
N ALA A 64 -1.93 5.38 11.88
CA ALA A 64 -2.89 5.94 10.95
C ALA A 64 -3.07 5.01 9.74
N ARG A 65 -1.98 4.44 9.23
CA ARG A 65 -2.02 3.48 8.13
C ARG A 65 -2.80 2.23 8.52
N ALA A 66 -2.54 1.70 9.72
CA ALA A 66 -3.24 0.52 10.21
C ALA A 66 -4.75 0.75 10.30
N ARG A 67 -5.16 1.93 10.72
CA ARG A 67 -6.59 2.29 10.79
C ARG A 67 -7.22 2.31 9.40
N ASP A 68 -6.55 2.93 8.42
CA ASP A 68 -7.04 2.97 7.04
C ASP A 68 -7.15 1.56 6.45
N LEU A 69 -6.13 0.74 6.64
CA LEU A 69 -6.11 -0.63 6.13
C LEU A 69 -7.17 -1.52 6.78
N SER A 70 -7.31 -1.43 8.12
CA SER A 70 -8.28 -2.24 8.85
C SER A 70 -9.72 -1.88 8.48
N ASN A 71 -9.97 -0.64 8.12
CA ASN A 71 -11.27 -0.16 7.66
C ASN A 71 -11.46 -0.34 6.14
N ARG A 72 -10.49 -0.92 5.45
CA ARG A 72 -10.50 -1.16 4.01
C ARG A 72 -10.81 0.11 3.21
N ARG A 73 -10.23 1.22 3.62
CA ARG A 73 -10.37 2.49 2.89
C ARG A 73 -9.60 2.44 1.60
N GLU A 74 -10.14 3.06 0.56
CA GLU A 74 -9.41 3.24 -0.70
C GLU A 74 -8.18 4.11 -0.44
N LEU A 75 -7.01 3.63 -0.90
CA LEU A 75 -5.75 4.33 -0.73
C LEU A 75 -5.32 5.00 -2.02
N SER A 76 -4.46 6.01 -1.91
CA SER A 76 -3.82 6.61 -3.08
C SER A 76 -2.65 5.73 -3.55
N LEU A 77 -2.31 5.84 -4.84
CA LEU A 77 -1.11 5.15 -5.36
C LEU A 77 0.16 5.59 -4.65
N GLN A 78 0.23 6.86 -4.25
CA GLN A 78 1.38 7.37 -3.50
C GLN A 78 1.51 6.65 -2.15
N THR A 79 0.40 6.43 -1.46
CA THR A 79 0.38 5.68 -0.21
C THR A 79 0.85 4.25 -0.41
N ILE A 80 0.37 3.60 -1.47
CA ILE A 80 0.77 2.22 -1.79
C ILE A 80 2.26 2.15 -2.12
N LYS A 81 2.77 3.12 -2.84
CA LYS A 81 4.22 3.24 -3.10
C LYS A 81 5.01 3.35 -1.80
N ARG A 82 4.52 4.13 -0.84
CA ARG A 82 5.14 4.23 0.49
C ARG A 82 5.09 2.91 1.25
N MET A 83 4.02 2.12 1.07
CA MET A 83 3.95 0.78 1.66
C MET A 83 5.06 -0.11 1.13
N VAL A 84 5.28 -0.15 -0.18
CA VAL A 84 6.37 -0.92 -0.78
C VAL A 84 7.71 -0.51 -0.18
N ALA A 85 7.97 0.79 -0.12
CA ALA A 85 9.22 1.33 0.45
C ALA A 85 9.38 0.95 1.92
N TYR A 86 8.30 0.99 2.70
CA TYR A 86 8.31 0.58 4.10
C TYR A 86 8.76 -0.88 4.23
N PHE A 87 8.15 -1.79 3.49
CA PHE A 87 8.46 -3.21 3.57
C PHE A 87 9.91 -3.49 3.16
N ASP A 88 10.40 -2.82 2.14
CA ASP A 88 11.79 -2.99 1.68
C ASP A 88 12.80 -2.54 2.75
N ARG A 89 12.50 -1.44 3.47
CA ARG A 89 13.41 -0.95 4.51
C ARG A 89 13.35 -1.76 5.80
N HIS A 90 12.20 -2.33 6.13
CA HIS A 90 11.94 -2.92 7.46
C HIS A 90 11.89 -4.45 7.45
N GLU A 91 12.14 -5.08 6.33
CA GLU A 91 12.18 -6.55 6.24
C GLU A 91 13.18 -7.13 7.25
N ILE A 92 14.29 -6.46 7.45
CA ILE A 92 15.32 -6.90 8.39
C ILE A 92 14.83 -6.98 9.84
N ASP A 93 13.83 -6.19 10.19
CA ASP A 93 13.27 -6.19 11.55
C ASP A 93 12.65 -7.54 11.90
N LEU A 94 12.27 -8.34 10.91
CA LEU A 94 11.68 -9.66 11.12
C LEU A 94 12.73 -10.73 11.48
N GLU A 95 14.01 -10.44 11.31
CA GLU A 95 15.11 -11.35 11.66
C GLU A 95 15.40 -11.35 13.16
N ALA A 96 14.94 -10.33 13.89
CA ALA A 96 15.12 -10.25 15.32
C ALA A 96 14.41 -11.42 16.01
N PRO A 97 15.03 -12.06 17.05
CA PRO A 97 14.39 -13.17 17.76
C PRO A 97 13.00 -12.81 18.32
N ALA A 98 12.84 -11.60 18.84
CA ALA A 98 11.56 -11.12 19.41
C ALA A 98 10.47 -10.92 18.34
N ALA A 99 10.78 -10.97 17.06
CA ALA A 99 9.80 -10.96 15.99
C ALA A 99 9.19 -12.34 15.73
N LYS A 100 9.73 -13.39 16.36
CA LYS A 100 9.32 -14.77 16.13
C LYS A 100 8.57 -15.32 17.34
N ARG A 101 7.41 -15.91 17.08
CA ARG A 101 6.55 -16.48 18.10
C ARG A 101 7.33 -17.49 18.96
N GLY A 102 7.10 -17.44 20.27
CA GLY A 102 7.73 -18.35 21.23
C GLY A 102 9.03 -17.81 21.81
N ASN A 103 9.58 -16.74 21.30
CA ASN A 103 10.82 -16.14 21.82
C ASN A 103 10.51 -15.05 22.85
N PRO A 104 11.44 -14.83 23.82
CA PRO A 104 11.28 -13.71 24.77
C PRO A 104 11.15 -12.38 24.04
N GLY A 105 10.26 -11.53 24.53
CA GLY A 105 10.02 -10.21 23.93
C GLY A 105 9.09 -10.20 22.73
N TYR A 106 8.59 -11.35 22.31
CA TYR A 106 7.58 -11.42 21.25
C TYR A 106 6.24 -10.86 21.77
N PRO A 107 5.49 -10.09 20.96
CA PRO A 107 5.85 -9.58 19.64
C PRO A 107 6.73 -8.33 19.75
N SER A 108 7.76 -8.26 18.91
CA SER A 108 8.63 -7.09 18.86
C SER A 108 7.90 -5.87 18.32
N ALA A 109 8.39 -4.68 18.65
CA ALA A 109 7.86 -3.44 18.06
C ALA A 109 7.93 -3.47 16.53
N GLY A 110 9.01 -3.99 15.98
CA GLY A 110 9.18 -4.12 14.53
C GLY A 110 8.16 -5.05 13.89
N TYR A 111 7.84 -6.17 14.55
CA TYR A 111 6.81 -7.09 14.05
C TYR A 111 5.42 -6.45 14.07
N ILE A 112 5.08 -5.77 15.16
CA ILE A 112 3.80 -5.06 15.27
C ILE A 112 3.69 -3.99 14.18
N ALA A 113 4.76 -3.22 13.97
CA ALA A 113 4.80 -2.22 12.89
C ALA A 113 4.62 -2.86 11.51
N TRP A 114 5.23 -4.02 11.27
CA TRP A 114 5.07 -4.76 10.01
C TRP A 114 3.61 -5.11 9.75
N LEU A 115 2.91 -5.62 10.78
CA LEU A 115 1.48 -5.92 10.68
C LEU A 115 0.65 -4.65 10.48
N ALA A 116 1.05 -3.54 11.08
CA ALA A 116 0.35 -2.26 10.95
C ALA A 116 0.29 -1.78 9.49
N TRP A 117 1.33 -2.08 8.71
CA TRP A 117 1.38 -1.76 7.28
C TRP A 117 0.74 -2.85 6.39
N GLY A 118 0.13 -3.86 7.01
CA GLY A 118 -0.60 -4.91 6.32
C GLY A 118 0.04 -6.29 6.36
N GLY A 119 1.19 -6.43 6.99
CA GLY A 119 1.90 -7.71 7.06
C GLY A 119 2.38 -8.20 5.70
N ASP A 120 2.70 -9.48 5.60
CA ASP A 120 3.14 -10.09 4.34
C ASP A 120 2.08 -9.93 3.25
N ALA A 121 0.80 -10.04 3.61
CA ALA A 121 -0.30 -9.83 2.67
C ALA A 121 -0.30 -8.40 2.10
N GLY A 122 0.00 -7.41 2.96
CA GLY A 122 0.11 -6.00 2.56
C GLY A 122 1.25 -5.79 1.58
N ARG A 123 2.41 -6.41 1.84
CA ARG A 123 3.56 -6.34 0.93
C ARG A 123 3.21 -6.90 -0.44
N THR A 124 2.65 -8.09 -0.47
CA THR A 124 2.27 -8.76 -1.71
C THR A 124 1.26 -7.92 -2.50
N TRP A 125 0.26 -7.41 -1.83
CA TRP A 125 -0.78 -6.58 -2.45
C TRP A 125 -0.21 -5.27 -2.99
N ALA A 126 0.57 -4.54 -2.19
CA ALA A 126 1.14 -3.27 -2.61
C ALA A 126 2.06 -3.43 -3.82
N ARG A 127 2.91 -4.46 -3.82
CA ARG A 127 3.78 -4.77 -4.97
C ARG A 127 2.97 -5.12 -6.22
N LYS A 128 1.88 -5.86 -6.07
CA LYS A 128 0.97 -6.20 -7.18
C LYS A 128 0.38 -4.94 -7.80
N ILE A 129 -0.14 -4.03 -6.97
CA ILE A 129 -0.72 -2.77 -7.44
C ILE A 129 0.32 -1.94 -8.21
N MET A 130 1.53 -1.83 -7.68
CA MET A 130 2.58 -1.06 -8.35
C MET A 130 2.99 -1.68 -9.69
N ARG A 131 3.00 -3.02 -9.79
CA ARG A 131 3.25 -3.69 -11.08
C ARG A 131 2.12 -3.44 -12.07
N GLN A 132 0.86 -3.47 -11.63
CA GLN A 132 -0.29 -3.16 -12.48
C GLN A 132 -0.22 -1.73 -12.98
N GLN A 133 0.12 -0.79 -12.12
CA GLN A 133 0.29 0.61 -12.50
C GLN A 133 1.40 0.78 -13.55
N ALA A 134 2.52 0.12 -13.36
CA ALA A 134 3.63 0.18 -14.30
C ALA A 134 3.22 -0.33 -15.70
N ARG A 135 2.43 -1.40 -15.74
CA ARG A 135 1.91 -1.94 -17.03
C ARG A 135 0.97 -0.97 -17.71
N ILE A 136 0.10 -0.31 -16.95
CA ILE A 136 -0.83 0.69 -17.50
C ILE A 136 -0.05 1.87 -18.06
N GLU A 137 0.91 2.39 -17.33
CA GLU A 137 1.76 3.50 -17.77
C GLU A 137 2.55 3.13 -19.03
N ALA A 138 3.11 1.94 -19.08
CA ALA A 138 3.86 1.47 -20.25
C ALA A 138 2.95 1.34 -21.48
N ALA A 139 1.73 0.86 -21.31
CA ALA A 139 0.76 0.75 -22.41
C ALA A 139 0.35 2.14 -22.94
N ILE A 140 0.17 3.11 -22.05
CA ILE A 140 -0.16 4.49 -22.42
C ILE A 140 1.00 5.13 -23.18
N GLU A 141 2.24 4.95 -22.72
CA GLU A 141 3.43 5.47 -23.39
C GLU A 141 3.59 4.88 -24.79
N ARG A 142 3.37 3.57 -24.96
CA ARG A 142 3.43 2.94 -26.28
C ARG A 142 2.40 3.52 -27.24
N LYS A 143 1.18 3.75 -26.77
CA LYS A 143 0.11 4.38 -27.56
C LYS A 143 0.48 5.80 -27.96
N LYS A 144 1.06 6.55 -27.04
CA LYS A 144 1.48 7.94 -27.24
C LYS A 144 2.57 8.04 -28.30
N GLU A 145 3.55 7.12 -28.28
CA GLU A 145 4.65 7.06 -29.25
C GLU A 145 4.20 6.67 -30.65
N SER A 146 3.10 5.89 -30.75
CA SER A 146 2.59 5.43 -32.04
C SER A 146 1.72 6.45 -32.76
N THR A 147 1.40 7.56 -32.13
CA THR A 147 0.65 8.67 -32.73
C THR A 147 1.58 9.84 -33.05
#